data_ef6a41991a593ea29844340375422426
#
_entry.id   ef6a41991a593ea29844340375422426
#
_cell.length_a   1.000
_cell.length_b   1.000
_cell.length_c   1.000
_cell.angle_alpha   90.00
_cell.angle_beta   90.00
_cell.angle_gamma   90.00
#
_symmetry.space_group_name_H-M   'P 1'
#
loop_
_entity.id
_entity.type
_entity.pdbx_description
1 polymer ?
#
loop_
_entity_poly.entity_id
_entity_poly.type
_entity_poly.pdbx_seq_one_letter_code
_entity_poly.pdbx_strand_id
1 'polypeptide(L)'
;MDDNGTGLEIASDVKFSASALPFHWKEMDVHYIGNRQAHSLELKTKACENKRSEGRTWVNFDLKQMGLACVNSWGAWPLEEHLIRPAEYTFRFVLTPLNN
;
A
#
# COMPACT_ATOMS: atom_id res chain seq x y z
N MET A 1 5.23 10.17 -11.14
CA MET A 1 5.80 11.20 -12.04
C MET A 1 5.13 12.52 -11.73
N ASP A 2 5.89 13.57 -11.67
CA ASP A 2 5.36 14.92 -11.47
C ASP A 2 4.93 15.55 -12.81
N ASP A 3 4.39 16.77 -12.75
CA ASP A 3 3.91 17.48 -13.94
C ASP A 3 5.02 17.85 -14.94
N ASN A 4 6.27 17.79 -14.51
CA ASN A 4 7.45 18.04 -15.35
C ASN A 4 8.03 16.77 -16.00
N GLY A 5 7.42 15.63 -15.75
CA GLY A 5 7.90 14.35 -16.26
C GLY A 5 9.05 13.72 -15.46
N THR A 6 9.38 14.29 -14.30
CA THR A 6 10.38 13.74 -13.39
C THR A 6 9.73 12.71 -12.47
N GLY A 7 10.36 11.58 -12.29
CA GLY A 7 9.77 10.53 -11.46
C GLY A 7 10.58 9.25 -11.44
N LEU A 8 9.89 8.17 -11.12
CA LEU A 8 10.47 6.85 -11.04
C LEU A 8 9.55 5.84 -11.73
N GLU A 9 10.10 5.08 -12.64
CA GLU A 9 9.43 3.94 -13.25
C GLU A 9 9.82 2.66 -12.50
N ILE A 10 8.81 1.84 -12.21
CA ILE A 10 9.01 0.52 -11.62
C ILE A 10 8.47 -0.52 -12.60
N ALA A 11 9.33 -1.42 -13.03
CA ALA A 11 8.99 -2.48 -13.97
C ALA A 11 9.41 -3.85 -13.45
N SER A 12 8.64 -4.87 -13.78
CA SER A 12 8.94 -6.27 -13.46
C SER A 12 8.54 -7.17 -14.62
N ASP A 13 9.14 -8.34 -14.69
CA ASP A 13 8.80 -9.42 -15.63
C ASP A 13 7.55 -10.22 -15.19
N VAL A 14 7.06 -9.98 -13.98
CA VAL A 14 5.87 -10.60 -13.41
C VAL A 14 4.85 -9.55 -12.98
N LYS A 15 3.60 -9.95 -12.84
CA LYS A 15 2.56 -9.07 -12.28
C LYS A 15 2.86 -8.78 -10.82
N PHE A 16 2.66 -7.56 -10.42
CA PHE A 16 2.81 -7.11 -9.04
C PHE A 16 1.74 -6.06 -8.72
N SER A 17 1.49 -5.86 -7.44
CA SER A 17 0.67 -4.76 -6.94
C SER A 17 1.53 -3.59 -6.56
N ALA A 18 1.06 -2.38 -6.83
CA ALA A 18 1.76 -1.17 -6.41
C ALA A 18 0.79 -0.12 -5.89
N SER A 19 1.26 0.66 -4.95
CA SER A 19 0.57 1.87 -4.49
C SER A 19 1.57 2.98 -4.22
N ALA A 20 1.15 4.21 -4.47
CA ALA A 20 1.92 5.40 -4.17
C ALA A 20 1.01 6.40 -3.46
N LEU A 21 1.34 6.74 -2.22
CA LEU A 21 0.52 7.57 -1.36
C LEU A 21 1.35 8.67 -0.70
N PRO A 22 0.77 9.85 -0.45
CA PRO A 22 1.47 10.95 0.21
C PRO A 22 1.63 10.77 1.72
N PHE A 23 1.27 9.61 2.26
CA PHE A 23 1.34 9.30 3.68
C PHE A 23 1.75 7.85 3.91
N HIS A 24 2.33 7.58 5.08
CA HIS A 24 2.75 6.22 5.47
C HIS A 24 1.55 5.38 5.91
N TRP A 25 1.59 4.07 5.66
CA TRP A 25 0.50 3.15 6.02
C TRP A 25 0.15 3.16 7.51
N LYS A 26 1.14 3.37 8.40
CA LYS A 26 0.91 3.47 9.85
C LYS A 26 -0.01 4.63 10.24
N GLU A 27 -0.11 5.65 9.40
CA GLU A 27 -0.99 6.79 9.64
C GLU A 27 -2.44 6.45 9.32
N MET A 28 -2.66 5.34 8.64
CA MET A 28 -3.99 4.79 8.35
C MET A 28 -4.35 3.61 9.26
N ASP A 29 -3.47 3.27 10.18
CA ASP A 29 -3.74 2.23 11.17
C ASP A 29 -4.80 2.67 12.19
N VAL A 30 -5.23 1.72 13.01
CA VAL A 30 -6.31 1.96 13.96
C VAL A 30 -5.96 3.07 14.94
N HIS A 31 -6.72 4.15 14.87
CA HIS A 31 -6.65 5.26 15.81
C HIS A 31 -8.02 5.50 16.44
N TYR A 32 -8.00 6.05 17.63
CA TYR A 32 -9.20 6.45 18.32
C TYR A 32 -9.37 7.97 18.28
N ILE A 33 -10.57 8.41 17.97
CA ILE A 33 -10.99 9.81 18.07
C ILE A 33 -12.03 9.89 19.16
N GLY A 34 -11.67 10.48 20.29
CA GLY A 34 -12.50 10.42 21.49
C GLY A 34 -12.62 8.98 21.99
N ASN A 35 -13.84 8.47 22.13
CA ASN A 35 -14.13 7.12 22.60
C ASN A 35 -14.49 6.13 21.49
N ARG A 36 -14.24 6.47 20.23
CA ARG A 36 -14.54 5.61 19.09
C ARG A 36 -13.33 5.43 18.18
N GLN A 37 -13.32 4.31 17.50
CA GLN A 37 -12.34 4.07 16.45
C GLN A 37 -12.57 5.04 15.28
N ALA A 38 -11.50 5.65 14.79
CA ALA A 38 -11.59 6.54 13.65
C ALA A 38 -11.98 5.79 12.38
N HIS A 39 -12.81 6.40 11.57
CA HIS A 39 -13.13 5.90 10.25
C HIS A 39 -11.92 6.03 9.31
N SER A 40 -11.77 5.10 8.38
CA SER A 40 -10.68 5.11 7.39
C SER A 40 -10.62 6.41 6.59
N LEU A 41 -11.77 7.01 6.30
CA LEU A 41 -11.83 8.30 5.61
C LEU A 41 -11.28 9.44 6.47
N GLU A 42 -11.58 9.44 7.78
CA GLU A 42 -11.04 10.43 8.72
C GLU A 42 -9.53 10.31 8.86
N LEU A 43 -9.01 9.08 8.94
CA LEU A 43 -7.57 8.81 9.00
C LEU A 43 -6.87 9.30 7.72
N LYS A 44 -7.45 9.00 6.57
CA LYS A 44 -6.93 9.43 5.27
C LYS A 44 -6.92 10.96 5.15
N THR A 45 -7.99 11.62 5.58
CA THR A 45 -8.08 13.09 5.57
C THR A 45 -7.02 13.70 6.46
N LYS A 46 -6.89 13.23 7.69
CA LYS A 46 -5.85 13.70 8.63
C LYS A 46 -4.44 13.48 8.11
N ALA A 47 -4.16 12.30 7.57
CA ALA A 47 -2.86 12.00 6.99
C ALA A 47 -2.54 12.95 5.82
N CYS A 48 -3.50 13.20 4.97
CA CYS A 48 -3.33 14.15 3.86
C CYS A 48 -3.12 15.59 4.33
N GLU A 49 -3.85 16.03 5.35
CA GLU A 49 -3.71 17.37 5.91
C GLU A 49 -2.35 17.58 6.59
N ASN A 50 -1.92 16.60 7.39
CA ASN A 50 -0.72 16.72 8.20
C ASN A 50 0.58 16.49 7.41
N LYS A 51 0.54 15.71 6.33
CA LYS A 51 1.74 15.18 5.68
C LYS A 51 1.98 15.68 4.25
N ARG A 52 1.02 16.33 3.64
CA ARG A 52 1.19 16.92 2.31
C ARG A 52 2.37 17.89 2.23
N SER A 53 2.72 18.50 3.35
CA SER A 53 3.83 19.46 3.45
C SER A 53 5.22 18.82 3.49
N GLU A 54 5.33 17.50 3.69
CA GLU A 54 6.63 16.83 3.78
C GLU A 54 7.24 16.46 2.43
N GLY A 55 6.47 16.58 1.35
CA GLY A 55 6.95 16.31 -0.02
C GLY A 55 7.43 14.88 -0.26
N ARG A 56 6.99 13.94 0.57
CA ARG A 56 7.35 12.52 0.43
C ARG A 56 6.21 11.73 -0.16
N THR A 57 6.56 10.77 -1.01
CA THR A 57 5.63 9.76 -1.50
C THR A 57 6.07 8.39 -1.00
N TRP A 58 5.15 7.70 -0.35
CA TRP A 58 5.37 6.34 0.14
C TRP A 58 4.92 5.35 -0.92
N VAL A 59 5.86 4.57 -1.41
CA VAL A 59 5.62 3.61 -2.49
C VAL A 59 5.74 2.20 -1.92
N ASN A 60 4.72 1.37 -2.18
CA ASN A 60 4.76 -0.05 -1.92
C ASN A 60 4.61 -0.80 -3.23
N PHE A 61 5.34 -1.87 -3.37
CA PHE A 61 5.16 -2.81 -4.48
C PHE A 61 5.35 -4.23 -3.97
N ASP A 62 4.38 -5.06 -4.26
CA ASP A 62 4.25 -6.39 -3.68
C ASP A 62 4.14 -7.44 -4.78
N LEU A 63 4.92 -8.51 -4.67
CA LEU A 63 4.84 -9.66 -5.58
C LEU A 63 3.49 -10.36 -5.45
N LYS A 64 3.03 -10.58 -4.23
CA LYS A 64 1.78 -11.24 -3.91
C LYS A 64 1.12 -10.62 -2.69
N GLN A 65 -0.19 -10.70 -2.66
CA GLN A 65 -0.98 -10.30 -1.50
C GLN A 65 -1.87 -11.47 -1.09
N MET A 66 -1.90 -11.77 0.21
CA MET A 66 -2.82 -12.75 0.75
C MET A 66 -4.25 -12.21 0.74
N GLY A 67 -5.21 -13.03 0.35
CA GLY A 67 -6.61 -12.69 0.43
C GLY A 67 -7.07 -12.50 1.87
N LEU A 68 -8.03 -11.63 2.05
CA LEU A 68 -8.71 -11.44 3.34
C LEU A 68 -9.98 -12.31 3.34
N ALA A 69 -10.19 -13.06 4.42
CA ALA A 69 -11.41 -13.82 4.60
C ALA A 69 -12.55 -12.86 4.96
N CYS A 70 -13.44 -12.60 4.04
CA CYS A 70 -14.60 -11.73 4.26
C CYS A 70 -15.85 -12.48 4.72
N VAL A 71 -15.72 -13.77 5.09
CA VAL A 71 -16.85 -14.63 5.43
C VAL A 71 -17.38 -14.34 6.85
N ASN A 72 -16.50 -14.02 7.77
CA ASN A 72 -16.84 -13.61 9.14
C ASN A 72 -15.67 -12.86 9.80
N SER A 73 -15.90 -12.32 10.99
CA SER A 73 -14.89 -11.60 11.77
C SER A 73 -14.14 -12.46 12.80
N TRP A 74 -14.35 -13.75 12.82
CA TRP A 74 -13.85 -14.66 13.85
C TRP A 74 -12.56 -15.42 13.47
N GLY A 75 -11.99 -15.15 12.32
CA GLY A 75 -10.78 -15.82 11.90
C GLY A 75 -10.97 -16.93 10.87
N ALA A 76 -12.02 -16.86 10.05
CA ALA A 76 -12.11 -17.72 8.88
C ALA A 76 -10.94 -17.44 7.93
N TRP A 77 -10.32 -18.49 7.45
CA TRP A 77 -9.22 -18.39 6.50
C TRP A 77 -9.72 -17.99 5.11
N PRO A 78 -8.92 -17.24 4.33
CA PRO A 78 -9.21 -17.03 2.92
C PRO A 78 -9.33 -18.35 2.17
N LEU A 79 -10.00 -18.33 1.02
CA LEU A 79 -9.99 -19.49 0.11
C LEU A 79 -8.54 -19.87 -0.23
N GLU A 80 -8.31 -21.14 -0.42
CA GLU A 80 -6.96 -21.68 -0.64
C GLU A 80 -6.22 -21.03 -1.80
N GLU A 81 -6.92 -20.68 -2.85
CA GLU A 81 -6.40 -19.98 -4.04
C GLU A 81 -5.88 -18.55 -3.73
N HIS A 82 -6.33 -17.95 -2.61
CA HIS A 82 -5.93 -16.62 -2.17
C HIS A 82 -4.92 -16.63 -1.02
N LEU A 83 -4.44 -17.80 -0.63
CA LEU A 83 -3.40 -17.95 0.38
C LEU A 83 -2.01 -17.83 -0.26
N ILE A 84 -1.09 -17.21 0.47
CA ILE A 84 0.33 -17.27 0.15
C ILE A 84 0.92 -18.45 0.94
N ARG A 85 1.30 -19.50 0.23
CA ARG A 85 1.87 -20.70 0.87
C ARG A 85 3.36 -20.52 1.16
N PRO A 86 3.89 -21.21 2.20
CA PRO A 86 5.33 -21.28 2.39
C PRO A 86 5.99 -21.93 1.18
N ALA A 87 6.84 -21.16 0.50
CA ALA A 87 7.56 -21.59 -0.68
C ALA A 87 8.75 -20.63 -0.90
N GLU A 88 9.62 -20.98 -1.82
CA GLU A 88 10.65 -20.06 -2.28
C GLU A 88 10.05 -19.09 -3.30
N TYR A 89 10.25 -17.79 -3.06
CA TYR A 89 9.79 -16.72 -3.95
C TYR A 89 10.96 -15.86 -4.39
N THR A 90 10.97 -15.51 -5.66
CA THR A 90 11.92 -14.55 -6.22
C THR A 90 11.14 -13.41 -6.86
N PHE A 91 11.47 -12.19 -6.47
CA PHE A 91 10.87 -10.98 -7.04
C PHE A 91 11.98 -10.08 -7.58
N ARG A 92 11.96 -9.85 -8.88
CA ARG A 92 12.89 -8.94 -9.57
C ARG A 92 12.15 -7.75 -10.12
N PHE A 93 12.71 -6.58 -9.95
CA PHE A 93 12.16 -5.34 -10.48
C PHE A 93 13.29 -4.39 -10.85
N VAL A 94 12.98 -3.48 -11.75
CA VAL A 94 13.89 -2.45 -12.22
C VAL A 94 13.31 -1.09 -11.84
N LEU A 95 14.13 -0.25 -11.24
CA LEU A 95 13.82 1.14 -10.95
C LEU A 95 14.54 2.02 -11.96
N THR A 96 13.80 2.77 -12.74
CA THR A 96 14.34 3.67 -13.74
C THR A 96 13.99 5.11 -13.39
N PRO A 97 14.97 5.96 -13.10
CA PRO A 97 14.71 7.38 -12.94
C PRO A 97 14.17 8.01 -14.22
N LEU A 98 13.13 8.79 -14.11
CA LEU A 98 12.58 9.57 -15.21
C LEU A 98 12.96 11.03 -15.03
N ASN A 99 13.64 11.58 -16.02
CA ASN A 99 14.02 12.99 -16.06
C ASN A 99 13.52 13.61 -17.36
N ASN A 100 13.01 14.80 -17.24
CA ASN A 100 12.59 15.56 -18.41
C ASN A 100 13.68 16.55 -18.84
#